data_650aea0f2d4200ef56b5df8cd21c4bd5
#
_entry.id   650aea0f2d4200ef56b5df8cd21c4bd5
#
_cell.length_a   1.000
_cell.length_b   1.000
_cell.length_c   1.000
_cell.angle_alpha   90.00
_cell.angle_beta   90.00
_cell.angle_gamma   90.00
#
_symmetry.space_group_name_H-M   'P 1'
#
loop_
_entity.id
_entity.type
_entity.pdbx_description
1 polymer ?
#
loop_
_entity_poly.entity_id
_entity_poly.type
_entity_poly.pdbx_seq_one_letter_code
_entity_poly.pdbx_strand_id
1 'polypeptide(L)'
;MGINLIAMLTNHDKTVPGAKSVFEENRFAKTGCWGFKDVGIELSDAKALVASMKAEGKTTFMEPLIESEEGCLEAAQFAIDCGFEYVIGMEFYESVAQKLKGTGIQYFPTCGRRAGIPRMLYGTVQEIIDDAKRILSVDGVAGICLSVYRYCDGDPEVMAMEFARQISAPMIVTGSIGNDARLNFVKAMKPWGFTIGSALFDDSFGHYDHISDKLDMLLEKLEQ
;
A
#
# COMPACT_ATOMS: atom_id res chain seq x y z
N MET A 1 -12.64 -9.70 11.07
CA MET A 1 -12.51 -8.44 10.31
C MET A 1 -12.23 -8.82 8.86
N GLY A 2 -12.84 -8.13 7.90
CA GLY A 2 -12.57 -8.36 6.47
C GLY A 2 -11.19 -7.84 6.07
N ILE A 3 -10.73 -8.24 4.87
CA ILE A 3 -9.48 -7.73 4.29
C ILE A 3 -9.75 -6.35 3.69
N ASN A 4 -8.90 -5.37 4.00
CA ASN A 4 -9.03 -4.01 3.46
C ASN A 4 -8.45 -3.95 2.02
N LEU A 5 -9.29 -3.63 1.03
CA LEU A 5 -8.85 -3.29 -0.31
C LEU A 5 -8.47 -1.81 -0.34
N ILE A 6 -7.21 -1.49 -0.61
CA ILE A 6 -6.69 -0.13 -0.71
C ILE A 6 -6.62 0.23 -2.20
N ALA A 7 -7.53 1.09 -2.65
CA ALA A 7 -7.58 1.58 -4.02
C ALA A 7 -6.52 2.68 -4.21
N MET A 8 -5.47 2.38 -4.97
CA MET A 8 -4.38 3.31 -5.23
C MET A 8 -4.63 4.05 -6.55
N LEU A 9 -4.79 5.36 -6.50
CA LEU A 9 -4.89 6.23 -7.69
C LEU A 9 -3.52 6.37 -8.37
N THR A 10 -2.91 5.23 -8.71
CA THR A 10 -1.57 5.13 -9.26
C THR A 10 -1.51 4.23 -10.47
N ASN A 11 -0.84 4.69 -11.51
CA ASN A 11 -0.51 3.91 -12.69
C ASN A 11 0.98 4.10 -13.03
N HIS A 12 1.68 3.02 -13.40
CA HIS A 12 3.13 3.04 -13.67
C HIS A 12 3.94 3.76 -12.58
N ASP A 13 3.67 3.43 -11.31
CA ASP A 13 4.33 3.96 -10.12
C ASP A 13 4.20 5.49 -9.91
N LYS A 14 3.22 6.14 -10.52
CA LYS A 14 2.91 7.56 -10.34
C LYS A 14 1.43 7.76 -10.07
N THR A 15 1.11 8.78 -9.30
CA THR A 15 -0.28 9.26 -9.16
C THR A 15 -0.81 9.67 -10.52
N VAL A 16 -2.00 9.20 -10.86
CA VAL A 16 -2.61 9.47 -12.17
C VAL A 16 -2.94 10.95 -12.32
N PRO A 17 -2.78 11.52 -13.54
CA PRO A 17 -3.22 12.88 -13.81
C PRO A 17 -4.71 13.05 -13.46
N GLY A 18 -5.07 14.16 -12.84
CA GLY A 18 -6.46 14.40 -12.46
C GLY A 18 -7.00 13.47 -11.37
N ALA A 19 -6.12 12.90 -10.52
CA ALA A 19 -6.48 11.93 -9.47
C ALA A 19 -7.68 12.37 -8.60
N LYS A 20 -7.83 13.69 -8.36
CA LYS A 20 -8.99 14.22 -7.62
C LYS A 20 -10.30 14.00 -8.37
N SER A 21 -10.36 14.29 -9.67
CA SER A 21 -11.54 14.04 -10.50
C SER A 21 -11.84 12.55 -10.60
N VAL A 22 -10.80 11.72 -10.78
CA VAL A 22 -10.94 10.25 -10.79
C VAL A 22 -11.53 9.76 -9.46
N PHE A 23 -11.07 10.27 -8.32
CA PHE A 23 -11.67 9.93 -7.02
C PHE A 23 -13.11 10.39 -6.93
N GLU A 24 -13.42 11.64 -7.28
CA GLU A 24 -14.76 12.22 -7.18
C GLU A 24 -15.78 11.47 -8.03
N GLU A 25 -15.42 11.00 -9.21
CA GLU A 25 -16.26 10.16 -10.06
C GLU A 25 -16.53 8.77 -9.45
N ASN A 26 -15.60 8.26 -8.66
CA ASN A 26 -15.65 6.90 -8.11
C ASN A 26 -15.81 6.86 -6.56
N ARG A 27 -16.13 7.99 -5.92
CA ARG A 27 -16.20 8.11 -4.45
C ARG A 27 -17.22 7.20 -3.79
N PHE A 28 -18.22 6.75 -4.52
CA PHE A 28 -19.28 5.85 -4.05
C PHE A 28 -18.86 4.37 -4.00
N ALA A 29 -17.68 4.00 -4.49
CA ALA A 29 -17.17 2.65 -4.34
C ALA A 29 -17.22 2.20 -2.86
N LYS A 30 -17.60 0.94 -2.64
CA LYS A 30 -17.77 0.38 -1.28
C LYS A 30 -16.46 0.35 -0.47
N THR A 31 -15.28 0.33 -1.15
CA THR A 31 -14.03 0.39 -0.40
C THR A 31 -13.91 1.66 0.43
N GLY A 32 -13.50 1.49 1.69
CA GLY A 32 -13.21 2.59 2.61
C GLY A 32 -11.78 3.12 2.53
N CYS A 33 -10.87 2.47 1.78
CA CYS A 33 -9.45 2.75 1.79
C CYS A 33 -8.97 3.25 0.42
N TRP A 34 -8.44 4.48 0.38
CA TRP A 34 -7.96 5.10 -0.85
C TRP A 34 -6.58 5.71 -0.65
N GLY A 35 -5.75 5.62 -1.67
CA GLY A 35 -4.40 6.14 -1.59
C GLY A 35 -3.84 6.58 -2.93
N PHE A 36 -2.65 7.17 -2.85
CA PHE A 36 -1.87 7.56 -4.01
C PHE A 36 -0.39 7.69 -3.63
N LYS A 37 0.47 7.97 -4.61
CA LYS A 37 1.90 8.19 -4.41
C LYS A 37 2.21 9.68 -4.32
N ASP A 38 3.32 10.03 -3.68
CA ASP A 38 3.88 11.39 -3.65
C ASP A 38 4.37 11.87 -5.02
N VAL A 39 4.71 10.93 -5.91
CA VAL A 39 5.19 11.21 -7.27
C VAL A 39 4.01 11.47 -8.22
N GLY A 40 4.11 12.55 -9.00
CA GLY A 40 3.10 12.90 -10.04
C GLY A 40 1.97 13.79 -9.55
N ILE A 41 2.08 14.34 -8.36
CA ILE A 41 1.11 15.26 -7.79
C ILE A 41 1.81 16.37 -7.00
N GLU A 42 1.33 17.60 -7.11
CA GLU A 42 1.82 18.73 -6.32
C GLU A 42 1.20 18.74 -4.92
N LEU A 43 1.90 19.32 -3.95
CA LEU A 43 1.45 19.35 -2.54
C LEU A 43 0.04 19.94 -2.37
N SER A 44 -0.29 21.00 -3.11
CA SER A 44 -1.61 21.65 -3.06
C SER A 44 -2.72 20.70 -3.52
N ASP A 45 -2.47 19.97 -4.61
CA ASP A 45 -3.44 19.04 -5.18
C ASP A 45 -3.58 17.79 -4.31
N ALA A 46 -2.48 17.32 -3.72
CA ALA A 46 -2.48 16.22 -2.75
C ALA A 46 -3.33 16.58 -1.51
N LYS A 47 -3.15 17.77 -0.95
CA LYS A 47 -3.98 18.27 0.17
C LYS A 47 -5.46 18.30 -0.20
N ALA A 48 -5.78 18.82 -1.38
CA ALA A 48 -7.16 18.88 -1.87
C ALA A 48 -7.78 17.49 -2.07
N LEU A 49 -7.00 16.53 -2.61
CA LEU A 49 -7.44 15.15 -2.80
C LEU A 49 -7.66 14.44 -1.46
N VAL A 50 -6.72 14.54 -0.50
CA VAL A 50 -6.87 13.97 0.85
C VAL A 50 -8.09 14.54 1.54
N ALA A 51 -8.31 15.86 1.46
CA ALA A 51 -9.49 16.50 2.03
C ALA A 51 -10.78 15.98 1.40
N SER A 52 -10.82 15.79 0.08
CA SER A 52 -11.96 15.22 -0.64
C SER A 52 -12.24 13.77 -0.19
N MET A 53 -11.20 12.93 -0.08
CA MET A 53 -11.32 11.54 0.42
C MET A 53 -11.90 11.50 1.85
N LYS A 54 -11.39 12.33 2.74
CA LYS A 54 -11.85 12.40 4.13
C LYS A 54 -13.28 12.91 4.26
N ALA A 55 -13.69 13.87 3.43
CA ALA A 55 -15.06 14.36 3.39
C ALA A 55 -16.08 13.27 3.04
N GLU A 56 -15.66 12.26 2.26
CA GLU A 56 -16.43 11.06 1.90
C GLU A 56 -16.23 9.90 2.91
N GLY A 57 -15.60 10.17 4.06
CA GLY A 57 -15.38 9.17 5.11
C GLY A 57 -14.36 8.08 4.73
N LYS A 58 -13.49 8.34 3.75
CA LYS A 58 -12.46 7.38 3.32
C LYS A 58 -11.21 7.53 4.17
N THR A 59 -10.58 6.40 4.50
CA THR A 59 -9.24 6.34 5.09
C THR A 59 -8.17 6.53 4.01
N THR A 60 -7.15 7.35 4.29
CA THR A 60 -6.20 7.83 3.31
C THR A 60 -4.81 7.22 3.46
N PHE A 61 -4.23 6.75 2.35
CA PHE A 61 -2.95 6.04 2.28
C PHE A 61 -1.98 6.75 1.35
N MET A 62 -0.73 6.90 1.78
CA MET A 62 0.37 7.36 0.93
C MET A 62 1.41 6.26 0.78
N GLU A 63 1.82 5.95 -0.45
CA GLU A 63 2.89 5.01 -0.77
C GLU A 63 4.04 5.75 -1.48
N PRO A 64 5.05 6.30 -0.76
CA PRO A 64 6.18 6.99 -1.38
C PRO A 64 7.10 6.01 -2.12
N LEU A 65 7.77 6.53 -3.17
CA LEU A 65 8.72 5.78 -3.99
C LEU A 65 10.14 6.34 -3.80
N ILE A 66 10.65 6.31 -2.56
CA ILE A 66 11.91 6.93 -2.17
C ILE A 66 12.79 5.93 -1.42
N GLU A 67 14.11 6.01 -1.65
CA GLU A 67 15.10 5.09 -1.09
C GLU A 67 15.97 5.72 -0.01
N SER A 68 16.31 7.02 -0.15
CA SER A 68 17.19 7.69 0.79
C SER A 68 16.47 8.09 2.07
N GLU A 69 17.17 8.08 3.18
CA GLU A 69 16.63 8.51 4.47
C GLU A 69 16.11 9.95 4.43
N GLU A 70 16.86 10.86 3.81
CA GLU A 70 16.45 12.25 3.63
C GLU A 70 15.13 12.36 2.87
N GLY A 71 15.02 11.69 1.72
CA GLY A 71 13.79 11.68 0.94
C GLY A 71 12.61 11.02 1.68
N CYS A 72 12.87 9.95 2.47
CA CYS A 72 11.84 9.34 3.31
C CYS A 72 11.35 10.30 4.41
N LEU A 73 12.24 11.13 4.96
CA LEU A 73 11.87 12.18 5.92
C LEU A 73 11.06 13.31 5.27
N GLU A 74 11.39 13.69 4.03
CA GLU A 74 10.60 14.64 3.23
C GLU A 74 9.22 14.09 2.90
N ALA A 75 9.13 12.83 2.48
CA ALA A 75 7.86 12.17 2.23
C ALA A 75 7.00 12.03 3.50
N ALA A 76 7.62 11.76 4.65
CA ALA A 76 6.93 11.77 5.93
C ALA A 76 6.37 13.17 6.27
N GLN A 77 7.12 14.24 5.98
CA GLN A 77 6.62 15.61 6.14
C GLN A 77 5.45 15.91 5.19
N PHE A 78 5.57 15.50 3.92
CA PHE A 78 4.48 15.63 2.95
C PHE A 78 3.21 14.92 3.44
N ALA A 79 3.32 13.71 4.01
CA ALA A 79 2.19 12.98 4.57
C ALA A 79 1.54 13.74 5.73
N ILE A 80 2.34 14.31 6.64
CA ILE A 80 1.87 15.14 7.75
C ILE A 80 1.14 16.38 7.22
N ASP A 81 1.73 17.09 6.27
CA ASP A 81 1.20 18.32 5.70
C ASP A 81 -0.11 18.12 4.94
N CYS A 82 -0.28 16.95 4.31
CA CYS A 82 -1.52 16.55 3.63
C CYS A 82 -2.56 15.97 4.58
N GLY A 83 -2.14 15.51 5.77
CA GLY A 83 -3.01 14.89 6.75
C GLY A 83 -3.40 13.46 6.40
N PHE A 84 -2.50 12.66 5.80
CA PHE A 84 -2.73 11.23 5.59
C PHE A 84 -2.90 10.48 6.92
N GLU A 85 -3.59 9.34 6.87
CA GLU A 85 -3.77 8.47 8.04
C GLU A 85 -2.78 7.30 8.02
N TYR A 86 -2.31 6.90 6.84
CA TYR A 86 -1.35 5.80 6.65
C TYR A 86 -0.22 6.21 5.72
N VAL A 87 1.01 5.87 6.11
CA VAL A 87 2.19 5.87 5.25
C VAL A 87 2.66 4.43 5.10
N ILE A 88 2.64 3.91 3.86
CA ILE A 88 2.86 2.50 3.55
C ILE A 88 3.95 2.33 2.50
N GLY A 89 4.63 1.19 2.49
CA GLY A 89 5.51 0.78 1.39
C GLY A 89 6.85 1.54 1.26
N MET A 90 7.15 2.46 2.18
CA MET A 90 8.41 3.21 2.22
C MET A 90 9.54 2.36 2.81
N GLU A 91 10.80 2.63 2.43
CA GLU A 91 11.96 2.02 3.09
C GLU A 91 11.97 2.37 4.58
N PHE A 92 12.42 1.41 5.40
CA PHE A 92 12.45 1.61 6.83
C PHE A 92 13.66 2.43 7.27
N TYR A 93 13.39 3.52 7.97
CA TYR A 93 14.35 4.29 8.75
C TYR A 93 13.76 4.61 10.12
N GLU A 94 14.56 4.44 11.16
CA GLU A 94 14.11 4.73 12.53
C GLU A 94 13.76 6.21 12.72
N SER A 95 14.50 7.10 12.07
CA SER A 95 14.22 8.54 12.05
C SER A 95 12.83 8.87 11.51
N VAL A 96 12.36 8.13 10.51
CA VAL A 96 11.00 8.27 9.94
C VAL A 96 9.95 7.80 10.95
N ALA A 97 10.16 6.66 11.60
CA ALA A 97 9.27 6.17 12.65
C ALA A 97 9.14 7.19 13.79
N GLN A 98 10.25 7.78 14.23
CA GLN A 98 10.26 8.83 15.25
C GLN A 98 9.56 10.11 14.79
N LYS A 99 9.75 10.52 13.52
CA LYS A 99 9.09 11.70 12.95
C LYS A 99 7.56 11.52 12.87
N LEU A 100 7.08 10.33 12.53
CA LEU A 100 5.64 10.04 12.43
C LEU A 100 4.98 9.75 13.77
N LYS A 101 5.77 9.39 14.79
CA LYS A 101 5.27 9.10 16.13
C LYS A 101 4.52 10.29 16.73
N GLY A 102 3.33 10.04 17.23
CA GLY A 102 2.47 11.07 17.83
C GLY A 102 1.69 11.96 16.84
N THR A 103 1.88 11.79 15.53
CA THR A 103 1.11 12.51 14.50
C THR A 103 -0.28 11.91 14.25
N GLY A 104 -0.51 10.67 14.69
CA GLY A 104 -1.70 9.88 14.36
C GLY A 104 -1.54 9.03 13.09
N ILE A 105 -0.48 9.24 12.29
CA ILE A 105 -0.22 8.49 11.07
C ILE A 105 0.27 7.08 11.43
N GLN A 106 -0.36 6.07 10.84
CA GLN A 106 0.04 4.67 10.96
C GLN A 106 1.15 4.37 9.96
N TYR A 107 2.34 3.99 10.45
CA TYR A 107 3.50 3.73 9.61
C TYR A 107 3.68 2.23 9.35
N PHE A 108 3.64 1.84 8.07
CA PHE A 108 3.83 0.48 7.57
C PHE A 108 4.99 0.45 6.58
N PRO A 109 6.25 0.42 7.05
CA PRO A 109 7.40 0.32 6.16
C PRO A 109 7.48 -1.04 5.47
N THR A 110 8.33 -1.13 4.46
CA THR A 110 8.71 -2.41 3.84
C THR A 110 9.79 -3.10 4.66
N CYS A 111 9.92 -4.41 4.47
CA CYS A 111 10.99 -5.24 5.03
C CYS A 111 11.73 -6.02 3.95
N GLY A 112 12.90 -6.57 4.33
CA GLY A 112 13.79 -7.30 3.46
C GLY A 112 14.62 -6.40 2.53
N ARG A 113 15.61 -6.97 1.88
CA ARG A 113 16.48 -6.24 0.94
C ARG A 113 15.75 -5.98 -0.37
N ARG A 114 15.60 -4.73 -0.74
CA ARG A 114 14.93 -4.31 -1.98
C ARG A 114 15.92 -3.64 -2.94
N ALA A 115 15.78 -3.93 -4.24
CA ALA A 115 16.65 -3.36 -5.28
C ALA A 115 15.94 -3.31 -6.63
N GLY A 116 16.46 -2.49 -7.54
CA GLY A 116 15.99 -2.37 -8.93
C GLY A 116 14.77 -1.47 -9.12
N ILE A 117 14.36 -1.32 -10.38
CA ILE A 117 13.15 -0.60 -10.81
C ILE A 117 12.39 -1.53 -11.78
N PRO A 118 11.19 -2.03 -11.43
CA PRO A 118 10.50 -1.87 -10.15
C PRO A 118 11.27 -2.50 -8.97
N ARG A 119 10.96 -2.07 -7.76
CA ARG A 119 11.60 -2.58 -6.53
C ARG A 119 11.28 -4.06 -6.33
N MET A 120 12.29 -4.91 -6.46
CA MET A 120 12.21 -6.35 -6.24
C MET A 120 12.70 -6.70 -4.83
N LEU A 121 12.13 -7.75 -4.23
CA LEU A 121 12.45 -8.24 -2.89
C LEU A 121 13.41 -9.44 -2.99
N TYR A 122 14.49 -9.41 -2.24
CA TYR A 122 15.55 -10.40 -2.22
C TYR A 122 15.87 -10.87 -0.80
N GLY A 123 16.47 -12.04 -0.71
CA GLY A 123 16.92 -12.68 0.51
C GLY A 123 16.16 -13.98 0.78
N THR A 124 16.65 -14.76 1.73
CA THR A 124 15.92 -15.93 2.23
C THR A 124 14.66 -15.52 2.98
N VAL A 125 13.70 -16.40 3.06
CA VAL A 125 12.45 -16.17 3.81
C VAL A 125 12.76 -15.80 5.27
N GLN A 126 13.76 -16.45 5.88
CA GLN A 126 14.14 -16.17 7.26
C GLN A 126 14.75 -14.77 7.42
N GLU A 127 15.60 -14.31 6.50
CA GLU A 127 16.16 -12.95 6.53
C GLU A 127 15.06 -11.89 6.43
N ILE A 128 14.07 -12.10 5.56
CA ILE A 128 12.93 -11.18 5.42
C ILE A 128 12.10 -11.12 6.71
N ILE A 129 11.86 -12.28 7.33
CA ILE A 129 11.11 -12.38 8.60
C ILE A 129 11.88 -11.74 9.76
N ASP A 130 13.18 -11.96 9.86
CA ASP A 130 14.02 -11.40 10.93
C ASP A 130 14.12 -9.89 10.81
N ASP A 131 14.22 -9.37 9.58
CA ASP A 131 14.16 -7.93 9.33
C ASP A 131 12.80 -7.34 9.72
N ALA A 132 11.70 -8.00 9.36
CA ALA A 132 10.36 -7.57 9.77
C ALA A 132 10.20 -7.54 11.30
N LYS A 133 10.71 -8.53 12.03
CA LYS A 133 10.71 -8.56 13.49
C LYS A 133 11.51 -7.40 14.08
N ARG A 134 12.69 -7.11 13.52
CA ARG A 134 13.53 -5.97 13.89
C ARG A 134 12.78 -4.64 13.71
N ILE A 135 12.17 -4.44 12.54
CA ILE A 135 11.40 -3.23 12.23
C ILE A 135 10.20 -3.07 13.18
N LEU A 136 9.44 -4.13 13.39
CA LEU A 136 8.27 -4.14 14.28
C LEU A 136 8.61 -3.92 15.76
N SER A 137 9.87 -4.09 16.17
CA SER A 137 10.33 -3.77 17.53
C SER A 137 10.53 -2.26 17.75
N VAL A 138 10.50 -1.45 16.69
CA VAL A 138 10.71 0.00 16.78
C VAL A 138 9.38 0.70 17.07
N ASP A 139 9.39 1.53 18.11
CA ASP A 139 8.23 2.33 18.49
C ASP A 139 7.86 3.34 17.40
N GLY A 140 6.57 3.41 17.05
CA GLY A 140 6.06 4.21 15.94
C GLY A 140 5.78 3.39 14.67
N VAL A 141 6.15 2.09 14.62
CA VAL A 141 5.79 1.17 13.53
C VAL A 141 4.49 0.47 13.88
N ALA A 142 3.49 0.58 13.01
CA ALA A 142 2.15 0.01 13.21
C ALA A 142 1.95 -1.35 12.54
N GLY A 143 2.76 -1.67 11.53
CA GLY A 143 2.69 -2.91 10.77
C GLY A 143 3.75 -2.96 9.66
N ILE A 144 3.62 -3.89 8.73
CA ILE A 144 4.59 -4.13 7.66
C ILE A 144 3.90 -4.15 6.30
N CYS A 145 4.57 -3.60 5.28
CA CYS A 145 4.26 -3.85 3.88
C CYS A 145 5.13 -4.96 3.32
N LEU A 146 4.51 -5.97 2.72
CA LEU A 146 5.19 -7.10 2.09
C LEU A 146 4.91 -7.12 0.58
N SER A 147 5.97 -7.00 -0.23
CA SER A 147 5.88 -7.03 -1.70
C SER A 147 5.95 -8.47 -2.21
N VAL A 148 4.88 -9.24 -1.98
CA VAL A 148 4.82 -10.70 -2.24
C VAL A 148 5.24 -11.05 -3.66
N TYR A 149 4.58 -10.49 -4.66
CA TYR A 149 4.81 -10.84 -6.07
C TYR A 149 6.00 -10.13 -6.71
N ARG A 150 6.84 -9.50 -5.89
CA ARG A 150 8.15 -8.96 -6.26
C ARG A 150 9.31 -9.76 -5.66
N TYR A 151 9.02 -10.86 -4.96
CA TYR A 151 10.04 -11.76 -4.41
C TYR A 151 10.75 -12.54 -5.52
N CYS A 152 12.10 -12.57 -5.47
CA CYS A 152 12.95 -13.13 -6.54
C CYS A 152 13.70 -14.41 -6.17
N ASP A 153 13.91 -14.67 -4.88
CA ASP A 153 14.80 -15.75 -4.43
C ASP A 153 14.05 -17.03 -4.06
N GLY A 154 12.81 -17.20 -4.56
CA GLY A 154 12.01 -18.39 -4.36
C GLY A 154 10.54 -18.22 -4.76
N ASP A 155 9.70 -19.12 -4.26
CA ASP A 155 8.25 -19.06 -4.49
C ASP A 155 7.63 -17.95 -3.61
N PRO A 156 6.97 -16.94 -4.20
CA PRO A 156 6.40 -15.82 -3.46
C PRO A 156 5.26 -16.21 -2.52
N GLU A 157 4.47 -17.22 -2.89
CA GLU A 157 3.33 -17.63 -2.07
C GLU A 157 3.78 -18.47 -0.87
N VAL A 158 4.80 -19.33 -1.07
CA VAL A 158 5.44 -20.06 0.04
C VAL A 158 6.10 -19.07 1.02
N MET A 159 6.83 -18.09 0.52
CA MET A 159 7.43 -17.03 1.35
C MET A 159 6.36 -16.28 2.15
N ALA A 160 5.29 -15.85 1.50
CA ALA A 160 4.23 -15.06 2.13
C ALA A 160 3.46 -15.84 3.21
N MET A 161 3.19 -17.14 2.98
CA MET A 161 2.54 -17.98 3.98
C MET A 161 3.44 -18.22 5.20
N GLU A 162 4.73 -18.46 5.00
CA GLU A 162 5.68 -18.61 6.11
C GLU A 162 5.84 -17.29 6.88
N PHE A 163 5.87 -16.16 6.18
CA PHE A 163 5.86 -14.84 6.80
C PHE A 163 4.62 -14.63 7.67
N ALA A 164 3.42 -14.90 7.14
CA ALA A 164 2.16 -14.76 7.87
C ALA A 164 2.06 -15.68 9.10
N ARG A 165 2.71 -16.85 9.05
CA ARG A 165 2.78 -17.77 10.19
C ARG A 165 3.63 -17.24 11.33
N GLN A 166 4.66 -16.45 11.05
CA GLN A 166 5.61 -15.96 12.06
C GLN A 166 5.39 -14.50 12.48
N ILE A 167 4.71 -13.70 11.67
CA ILE A 167 4.43 -12.28 11.93
C ILE A 167 2.94 -12.11 12.21
N SER A 168 2.61 -11.75 13.44
CA SER A 168 1.22 -11.50 13.88
C SER A 168 0.80 -10.03 13.76
N ALA A 169 1.72 -9.13 13.48
CA ALA A 169 1.43 -7.72 13.28
C ALA A 169 0.59 -7.49 12.01
N PRO A 170 -0.18 -6.40 11.94
CA PRO A 170 -0.91 -6.03 10.73
C PRO A 170 0.02 -5.96 9.51
N MET A 171 -0.40 -6.60 8.40
CA MET A 171 0.38 -6.66 7.17
C MET A 171 -0.44 -6.17 5.99
N ILE A 172 0.19 -5.34 5.15
CA ILE A 172 -0.36 -4.90 3.87
C ILE A 172 0.44 -5.59 2.76
N VAL A 173 -0.25 -6.34 1.89
CA VAL A 173 0.36 -6.91 0.69
C VAL A 173 0.38 -5.84 -0.40
N THR A 174 1.58 -5.54 -0.91
CA THR A 174 1.77 -4.51 -1.93
C THR A 174 2.33 -5.09 -3.23
N GLY A 175 1.99 -4.45 -4.34
CA GLY A 175 2.58 -4.68 -5.66
C GLY A 175 2.05 -5.88 -6.42
N SER A 176 1.73 -5.63 -7.69
CA SER A 176 1.47 -6.63 -8.72
C SER A 176 0.28 -7.58 -8.50
N ILE A 177 -0.72 -7.19 -7.71
CA ILE A 177 -1.99 -7.94 -7.62
C ILE A 177 -2.86 -7.49 -8.81
N GLY A 178 -2.81 -8.25 -9.89
CA GLY A 178 -3.46 -7.90 -11.16
C GLY A 178 -4.13 -9.07 -11.85
N ASN A 179 -4.52 -10.13 -11.11
CA ASN A 179 -5.32 -11.22 -11.65
C ASN A 179 -6.02 -12.00 -10.51
N ASP A 180 -6.99 -12.82 -10.89
CA ASP A 180 -7.80 -13.60 -9.95
C ASP A 180 -6.98 -14.60 -9.13
N ALA A 181 -5.94 -15.22 -9.69
CA ALA A 181 -5.11 -16.17 -8.95
C ALA A 181 -4.43 -15.48 -7.75
N ARG A 182 -3.82 -14.30 -7.97
CA ARG A 182 -3.18 -13.51 -6.91
C ARG A 182 -4.20 -12.95 -5.92
N LEU A 183 -5.37 -12.53 -6.38
CA LEU A 183 -6.45 -12.09 -5.50
C LEU A 183 -6.93 -13.24 -4.58
N ASN A 184 -7.12 -14.44 -5.13
CA ASN A 184 -7.50 -15.63 -4.37
C ASN A 184 -6.43 -16.02 -3.34
N PHE A 185 -5.15 -15.87 -3.67
CA PHE A 185 -4.07 -16.08 -2.72
C PHE A 185 -4.12 -15.07 -1.58
N VAL A 186 -4.29 -13.76 -1.88
CA VAL A 186 -4.44 -12.71 -0.86
C VAL A 186 -5.63 -13.02 0.06
N LYS A 187 -6.74 -13.48 -0.50
CA LYS A 187 -7.91 -13.92 0.26
C LYS A 187 -7.58 -15.08 1.20
N ALA A 188 -6.84 -16.09 0.72
CA ALA A 188 -6.42 -17.24 1.54
C ALA A 188 -5.43 -16.84 2.65
N MET A 189 -4.52 -15.91 2.36
CA MET A 189 -3.50 -15.41 3.29
C MET A 189 -4.10 -14.54 4.42
N LYS A 190 -5.23 -13.85 4.14
CA LYS A 190 -5.95 -12.96 5.07
C LYS A 190 -5.08 -11.88 5.69
N PRO A 191 -4.34 -11.07 4.91
CA PRO A 191 -3.63 -9.93 5.44
C PRO A 191 -4.59 -8.89 6.03
N TRP A 192 -4.08 -7.90 6.75
CA TRP A 192 -4.87 -6.75 7.18
C TRP A 192 -5.43 -5.97 5.98
N GLY A 193 -4.64 -5.85 4.89
CA GLY A 193 -5.06 -5.19 3.66
C GLY A 193 -4.11 -5.49 2.49
N PHE A 194 -4.48 -5.01 1.32
CA PHE A 194 -3.65 -5.09 0.12
C PHE A 194 -3.93 -3.92 -0.81
N THR A 195 -2.95 -3.56 -1.65
CA THR A 195 -3.06 -2.47 -2.61
C THR A 195 -3.36 -2.94 -4.01
N ILE A 196 -4.23 -2.23 -4.73
CA ILE A 196 -4.40 -2.32 -6.18
C ILE A 196 -4.21 -0.93 -6.77
N GLY A 197 -3.28 -0.79 -7.71
CA GLY A 197 -2.99 0.45 -8.44
C GLY A 197 -3.26 0.28 -9.94
N SER A 198 -2.22 0.01 -10.75
CA SER A 198 -2.33 -0.05 -12.22
C SER A 198 -3.48 -0.94 -12.73
N ALA A 199 -3.76 -2.06 -12.05
CA ALA A 199 -4.87 -2.95 -12.40
C ALA A 199 -6.27 -2.32 -12.26
N LEU A 200 -6.40 -1.14 -11.65
CA LEU A 200 -7.64 -0.35 -11.68
C LEU A 200 -7.84 0.35 -13.04
N PHE A 201 -6.73 0.65 -13.73
CA PHE A 201 -6.69 1.46 -14.95
C PHE A 201 -6.47 0.66 -16.23
N ASP A 202 -6.39 -0.66 -16.13
CA ASP A 202 -6.24 -1.59 -17.25
C ASP A 202 -7.29 -2.72 -17.19
N ASP A 203 -7.27 -3.65 -18.13
CA ASP A 203 -8.22 -4.76 -18.21
C ASP A 203 -7.79 -6.01 -17.42
N SER A 204 -6.89 -5.89 -16.46
CA SER A 204 -6.36 -7.00 -15.63
C SER A 204 -7.47 -7.83 -14.93
N PHE A 205 -8.55 -7.17 -14.52
CA PHE A 205 -9.74 -7.79 -13.91
C PHE A 205 -11.00 -7.69 -14.78
N GLY A 206 -10.83 -7.46 -16.08
CA GLY A 206 -11.91 -7.20 -17.03
C GLY A 206 -12.12 -5.71 -17.30
N HIS A 207 -12.90 -5.43 -18.34
CA HIS A 207 -13.25 -4.08 -18.74
C HIS A 207 -14.40 -3.54 -17.89
N TYR A 208 -14.25 -2.34 -17.36
CA TYR A 208 -15.27 -1.61 -16.60
C TYR A 208 -15.25 -0.15 -17.01
N ASP A 209 -16.42 0.46 -17.18
CA ASP A 209 -16.55 1.88 -17.51
C ASP A 209 -16.15 2.78 -16.32
N HIS A 210 -16.37 2.29 -15.09
CA HIS A 210 -16.02 2.99 -13.86
C HIS A 210 -15.12 2.14 -12.95
N ILE A 211 -14.14 2.79 -12.33
CA ILE A 211 -13.26 2.14 -11.33
C ILE A 211 -14.06 1.64 -10.12
N SER A 212 -15.12 2.36 -9.74
CA SER A 212 -16.03 1.96 -8.66
C SER A 212 -16.63 0.58 -8.88
N ASP A 213 -17.06 0.26 -10.10
CA ASP A 213 -17.66 -1.04 -10.41
C ASP A 213 -16.63 -2.16 -10.31
N LYS A 214 -15.41 -1.90 -10.79
CA LYS A 214 -14.27 -2.83 -10.64
C LYS A 214 -13.92 -3.06 -9.17
N LEU A 215 -13.86 -2.01 -8.35
CA LEU A 215 -13.57 -2.11 -6.93
C LEU A 215 -14.65 -2.90 -6.18
N ASP A 216 -15.92 -2.67 -6.49
CA ASP A 216 -17.03 -3.37 -5.87
C ASP A 216 -17.06 -4.87 -6.26
N MET A 217 -16.77 -5.19 -7.52
CA MET A 217 -16.57 -6.58 -7.96
C MET A 217 -15.41 -7.26 -7.22
N LEU A 218 -14.29 -6.57 -7.02
CA LEU A 218 -13.15 -7.12 -6.28
C LEU A 218 -13.50 -7.40 -4.81
N LEU A 219 -14.24 -6.50 -4.16
CA LEU A 219 -14.73 -6.71 -2.80
C LEU A 219 -15.68 -7.92 -2.72
N GLU A 220 -16.59 -8.08 -3.66
CA GLU A 220 -17.50 -9.24 -3.73
C GLU A 220 -16.73 -10.56 -3.88
N LYS A 221 -15.65 -10.59 -4.68
CA LYS A 221 -14.77 -11.77 -4.79
C LYS A 221 -14.06 -12.10 -3.48
N LEU A 222 -13.74 -11.12 -2.64
CA LEU A 222 -13.13 -11.35 -1.33
C LEU A 222 -14.12 -11.95 -0.32
N GLU A 223 -15.40 -11.67 -0.45
CA GLU A 223 -16.46 -12.16 0.46
C GLU A 223 -16.94 -13.58 0.13
N GLN A 224 -16.85 -14.01 -1.14
CA GLN A 224 -17.22 -15.37 -1.60
C GLN A 224 -16.28 -16.45 -1.04
#